data_be627ba811cacc60ec712ee58296120a
#
_entry.id   be627ba811cacc60ec712ee58296120a
#
_cell.length_a   1.000
_cell.length_b   1.000
_cell.length_c   1.000
_cell.angle_alpha   90.00
_cell.angle_beta   90.00
_cell.angle_gamma   90.00
#
_symmetry.space_group_name_H-M   'P 1'
#
loop_
_entity.id
_entity.type
_entity.pdbx_description
1 polymer ?
#
loop_
_entity_poly.entity_id
_entity_poly.type
_entity_poly.pdbx_seq_one_letter_code
_entity_poly.pdbx_strand_id
1 'polypeptide(L)'
;MGDLHFLHTTPAQPWRVQALSAMTSAELGQALGGDDAADWLEAAAACGLVEAQLKLGRMLLTGDGLASDRRAAFACFLSAAGGGNAEAQNLLGRCFENGWGTAVDREAACNCYRLAAESGDFRGAHNYACVLAADGCIAGALRWFERGVAGAPLPARLQMLKALTHHPRCAVRAFAMRGLESCPVASTDQSA
;
A
#
# COMPACT_ATOMS: atom_id res chain seq x y z
N MET A 1 -27.20 -1.60 -1.39
CA MET A 1 -27.00 -1.50 0.08
C MET A 1 -26.65 -2.89 0.55
N GLY A 2 -25.37 -3.23 0.57
CA GLY A 2 -24.86 -4.52 0.99
C GLY A 2 -24.25 -4.37 2.37
N ASP A 3 -24.82 -5.05 3.32
CA ASP A 3 -24.42 -5.07 4.72
C ASP A 3 -22.94 -5.46 4.85
N LEU A 4 -22.15 -4.56 5.42
CA LEU A 4 -20.76 -4.76 5.85
C LEU A 4 -20.70 -5.70 7.10
N HIS A 5 -21.34 -6.85 7.04
CA HIS A 5 -21.33 -7.88 8.09
C HIS A 5 -20.23 -8.90 7.84
N PHE A 6 -18.95 -8.49 7.77
CA PHE A 6 -17.85 -9.46 7.60
C PHE A 6 -16.57 -9.11 8.36
N LEU A 7 -16.68 -8.62 9.58
CA LEU A 7 -15.55 -8.73 10.49
C LEU A 7 -15.96 -9.75 11.56
N HIS A 8 -15.47 -10.99 11.44
CA HIS A 8 -15.47 -11.99 12.53
C HIS A 8 -14.34 -11.68 13.53
N THR A 9 -14.11 -10.41 13.76
CA THR A 9 -13.46 -9.88 14.95
C THR A 9 -14.58 -9.51 15.91
N THR A 10 -14.35 -9.66 17.19
CA THR A 10 -15.28 -9.20 18.24
C THR A 10 -15.81 -7.82 17.81
N PRO A 11 -17.13 -7.60 17.69
CA PRO A 11 -17.63 -6.32 17.20
C PRO A 11 -17.01 -5.21 18.03
N ALA A 12 -16.42 -4.22 17.35
CA ALA A 12 -15.76 -3.09 18.01
C ALA A 12 -16.67 -2.59 19.12
N GLN A 13 -16.20 -2.67 20.37
CA GLN A 13 -17.06 -2.45 21.52
C GLN A 13 -17.65 -1.04 21.43
N PRO A 14 -18.98 -0.84 21.47
CA PRO A 14 -19.63 0.46 21.22
C PRO A 14 -19.05 1.60 22.04
N TRP A 15 -18.59 1.30 23.27
CA TRP A 15 -17.97 2.28 24.15
C TRP A 15 -16.59 2.77 23.65
N ARG A 16 -15.81 1.91 22.92
CA ARG A 16 -14.53 2.31 22.33
C ARG A 16 -14.73 3.29 21.18
N VAL A 17 -15.75 3.09 20.37
CA VAL A 17 -16.14 4.02 19.30
C VAL A 17 -16.50 5.39 19.88
N GLN A 18 -17.25 5.42 20.99
CA GLN A 18 -17.58 6.67 21.70
C GLN A 18 -16.34 7.31 22.34
N ALA A 19 -15.46 6.50 22.94
CA ALA A 19 -14.24 6.99 23.56
C ALA A 19 -13.30 7.66 22.55
N LEU A 20 -13.16 7.10 21.32
CA LEU A 20 -12.33 7.67 20.26
C LEU A 20 -12.70 9.12 19.91
N SER A 21 -13.98 9.46 19.94
CA SER A 21 -14.43 10.84 19.65
C SER A 21 -14.06 11.85 20.74
N ALA A 22 -13.72 11.36 21.93
CA ALA A 22 -13.35 12.17 23.09
C ALA A 22 -11.84 12.16 23.37
N MET A 23 -11.07 11.27 22.73
CA MET A 23 -9.63 11.11 22.96
C MET A 23 -8.82 12.20 22.24
N THR A 24 -7.79 12.67 22.93
CA THR A 24 -6.73 13.49 22.31
C THR A 24 -5.80 12.61 21.46
N SER A 25 -5.05 13.24 20.54
CA SER A 25 -4.06 12.53 19.71
C SER A 25 -3.00 11.79 20.56
N ALA A 26 -2.66 12.31 21.74
CA ALA A 26 -1.70 11.69 22.65
C ALA A 26 -2.28 10.43 23.32
N GLU A 27 -3.53 10.49 23.78
CA GLU A 27 -4.25 9.36 24.37
C GLU A 27 -4.47 8.25 23.34
N LEU A 28 -4.82 8.60 22.10
CA LEU A 28 -4.95 7.65 20.99
C LEU A 28 -3.59 6.99 20.70
N GLY A 29 -2.49 7.75 20.71
CA GLY A 29 -1.15 7.21 20.53
C GLY A 29 -0.77 6.21 21.61
N GLN A 30 -1.13 6.47 22.87
CA GLN A 30 -0.92 5.54 23.99
C GLN A 30 -1.78 4.28 23.86
N ALA A 31 -3.06 4.43 23.53
CA ALA A 31 -3.97 3.30 23.32
C ALA A 31 -3.48 2.36 22.20
N LEU A 32 -2.95 2.93 21.12
CA LEU A 32 -2.40 2.17 20.00
C LEU A 32 -1.02 1.53 20.27
N GLY A 33 -0.39 1.83 21.41
CA GLY A 33 0.87 1.25 21.88
C GLY A 33 0.73 0.25 23.04
N GLY A 34 -0.47 0.09 23.60
CA GLY A 34 -0.76 -0.80 24.72
C GLY A 34 -1.18 -2.21 24.31
N ASP A 35 -1.46 -3.05 25.31
CA ASP A 35 -1.90 -4.45 25.12
C ASP A 35 -3.23 -4.56 24.34
N ASP A 36 -4.09 -3.52 24.43
CA ASP A 36 -5.37 -3.41 23.72
C ASP A 36 -5.25 -2.70 22.35
N ALA A 37 -4.04 -2.54 21.83
CA ALA A 37 -3.79 -1.77 20.61
C ALA A 37 -4.61 -2.25 19.40
N ALA A 38 -4.79 -3.56 19.25
CA ALA A 38 -5.56 -4.17 18.18
C ALA A 38 -7.04 -3.75 18.26
N ASP A 39 -7.63 -3.82 19.44
CA ASP A 39 -9.04 -3.46 19.66
C ASP A 39 -9.30 -1.97 19.42
N TRP A 40 -8.36 -1.10 19.84
CA TRP A 40 -8.45 0.33 19.56
C TRP A 40 -8.30 0.63 18.08
N LEU A 41 -7.43 -0.11 17.40
CA LEU A 41 -7.23 0.02 15.96
C LEU A 41 -8.47 -0.41 15.18
N GLU A 42 -9.11 -1.52 15.60
CA GLU A 42 -10.38 -1.97 15.02
C GLU A 42 -11.50 -0.93 15.21
N ALA A 43 -11.61 -0.38 16.43
CA ALA A 43 -12.59 0.66 16.72
C ALA A 43 -12.35 1.92 15.87
N ALA A 44 -11.10 2.36 15.74
CA ALA A 44 -10.72 3.50 14.92
C ALA A 44 -11.01 3.27 13.42
N ALA A 45 -10.70 2.06 12.93
CA ALA A 45 -11.01 1.67 11.55
C ALA A 45 -12.52 1.63 11.29
N ALA A 46 -13.32 1.14 12.25
CA ALA A 46 -14.77 1.14 12.19
C ALA A 46 -15.37 2.56 12.19
N CYS A 47 -14.71 3.53 12.83
CA CYS A 47 -15.06 4.95 12.75
C CYS A 47 -14.66 5.61 11.43
N GLY A 48 -14.05 4.87 10.50
CA GLY A 48 -13.66 5.40 9.18
C GLY A 48 -12.31 6.12 9.16
N LEU A 49 -11.49 6.00 10.22
CA LEU A 49 -10.14 6.58 10.20
C LEU A 49 -9.27 5.81 9.19
N VAL A 50 -8.92 6.47 8.10
CA VAL A 50 -8.20 5.89 6.96
C VAL A 50 -6.86 5.26 7.39
N GLU A 51 -6.10 5.94 8.23
CA GLU A 51 -4.81 5.44 8.74
C GLU A 51 -4.97 4.17 9.58
N ALA A 52 -6.06 4.10 10.38
CA ALA A 52 -6.38 2.90 11.16
C ALA A 52 -6.79 1.74 10.23
N GLN A 53 -7.60 2.00 9.21
CA GLN A 53 -7.99 1.01 8.20
C GLN A 53 -6.76 0.47 7.47
N LEU A 54 -5.81 1.33 7.06
CA LEU A 54 -4.56 0.91 6.43
C LEU A 54 -3.71 0.03 7.34
N LYS A 55 -3.52 0.46 8.59
CA LYS A 55 -2.70 -0.28 9.56
C LYS A 55 -3.34 -1.63 9.87
N LEU A 56 -4.64 -1.66 10.17
CA LEU A 56 -5.39 -2.88 10.42
C LEU A 56 -5.33 -3.84 9.22
N GLY A 57 -5.57 -3.33 8.01
CA GLY A 57 -5.50 -4.13 6.80
C GLY A 57 -4.12 -4.78 6.58
N ARG A 58 -3.04 -4.08 6.90
CA ARG A 58 -1.67 -4.65 6.84
C ARG A 58 -1.46 -5.73 7.89
N MET A 59 -1.86 -5.50 9.13
CA MET A 59 -1.75 -6.48 10.21
C MET A 59 -2.53 -7.76 9.86
N LEU A 60 -3.75 -7.64 9.38
CA LEU A 60 -4.58 -8.76 8.92
C LEU A 60 -3.98 -9.48 7.71
N LEU A 61 -3.31 -8.76 6.80
CA LEU A 61 -2.66 -9.35 5.64
C LEU A 61 -1.42 -10.16 6.01
N THR A 62 -0.61 -9.66 6.94
CA THR A 62 0.66 -10.28 7.34
C THR A 62 0.53 -11.24 8.51
N GLY A 63 -0.49 -11.11 9.34
CA GLY A 63 -0.63 -11.84 10.59
C GLY A 63 0.21 -11.23 11.74
N ASP A 64 0.64 -9.97 11.61
CA ASP A 64 1.45 -9.29 12.61
C ASP A 64 0.56 -8.72 13.72
N GLY A 65 0.63 -9.34 14.89
CA GLY A 65 -0.18 -8.98 16.07
C GLY A 65 -1.66 -9.40 16.03
N LEU A 66 -2.15 -9.91 14.90
CA LEU A 66 -3.51 -10.44 14.71
C LEU A 66 -3.46 -11.72 13.89
N ALA A 67 -4.49 -12.55 14.00
CA ALA A 67 -4.65 -13.68 13.09
C ALA A 67 -4.79 -13.18 11.63
N SER A 68 -4.07 -13.80 10.70
CA SER A 68 -4.15 -13.40 9.29
C SER A 68 -5.53 -13.66 8.72
N ASP A 69 -6.15 -12.60 8.19
CA ASP A 69 -7.41 -12.64 7.46
C ASP A 69 -7.33 -11.74 6.21
N ARG A 70 -7.09 -12.38 5.07
CA ARG A 70 -6.95 -11.66 3.78
C ARG A 70 -8.26 -11.01 3.33
N ARG A 71 -9.43 -11.59 3.71
CA ARG A 71 -10.73 -11.03 3.34
C ARG A 71 -11.02 -9.76 4.12
N ALA A 72 -10.75 -9.77 5.43
CA ALA A 72 -10.85 -8.59 6.27
C ALA A 72 -9.82 -7.51 5.85
N ALA A 73 -8.59 -7.90 5.51
CA ALA A 73 -7.59 -6.97 4.98
C ALA A 73 -8.06 -6.29 3.69
N PHE A 74 -8.63 -7.05 2.75
CA PHE A 74 -9.22 -6.49 1.52
C PHE A 74 -10.31 -5.47 1.82
N ALA A 75 -11.24 -5.77 2.76
CA ALA A 75 -12.30 -4.86 3.15
C ALA A 75 -11.75 -3.55 3.75
N CYS A 76 -10.71 -3.63 4.58
CA CYS A 76 -10.01 -2.46 5.13
C CYS A 76 -9.40 -1.59 4.01
N PHE A 77 -8.68 -2.19 3.06
CA PHE A 77 -8.10 -1.45 1.94
C PHE A 77 -9.15 -0.86 1.02
N LEU A 78 -10.25 -1.56 0.77
CA LEU A 78 -11.37 -1.07 -0.03
C LEU A 78 -12.00 0.19 0.61
N SER A 79 -12.24 0.15 1.92
CA SER A 79 -12.78 1.28 2.67
C SER A 79 -11.82 2.48 2.63
N ALA A 80 -10.53 2.28 2.92
CA ALA A 80 -9.52 3.32 2.88
C ALA A 80 -9.32 3.92 1.47
N ALA A 81 -9.38 3.09 0.43
CA ALA A 81 -9.29 3.52 -0.96
C ALA A 81 -10.51 4.36 -1.39
N GLY A 82 -11.70 4.05 -0.88
CA GLY A 82 -12.90 4.86 -1.07
C GLY A 82 -12.77 6.27 -0.52
N GLY A 83 -11.97 6.47 0.53
CA GLY A 83 -11.57 7.77 1.06
C GLY A 83 -10.50 8.51 0.24
N GLY A 84 -10.08 7.97 -0.91
CA GLY A 84 -9.09 8.59 -1.81
C GLY A 84 -7.64 8.40 -1.39
N ASN A 85 -7.35 7.53 -0.41
CA ASN A 85 -5.98 7.29 0.01
C ASN A 85 -5.19 6.51 -1.06
N ALA A 86 -4.11 7.12 -1.56
CA ALA A 86 -3.31 6.58 -2.66
C ALA A 86 -2.60 5.25 -2.28
N GLU A 87 -2.12 5.13 -1.04
CA GLU A 87 -1.49 3.89 -0.58
C GLU A 87 -2.51 2.76 -0.48
N ALA A 88 -3.73 3.04 0.00
CA ALA A 88 -4.82 2.08 0.04
C ALA A 88 -5.21 1.61 -1.37
N GLN A 89 -5.27 2.52 -2.34
CA GLN A 89 -5.52 2.19 -3.75
C GLN A 89 -4.44 1.24 -4.29
N ASN A 90 -3.17 1.49 -3.99
CA ASN A 90 -2.08 0.59 -4.37
C ASN A 90 -2.20 -0.79 -3.71
N LEU A 91 -2.51 -0.86 -2.41
CA LEU A 91 -2.70 -2.13 -1.69
C LEU A 91 -3.92 -2.90 -2.21
N LEU A 92 -5.00 -2.21 -2.51
CA LEU A 92 -6.19 -2.78 -3.13
C LEU A 92 -5.87 -3.38 -4.52
N GLY A 93 -5.07 -2.68 -5.32
CA GLY A 93 -4.56 -3.20 -6.60
C GLY A 93 -3.81 -4.51 -6.43
N ARG A 94 -2.96 -4.62 -5.42
CA ARG A 94 -2.25 -5.87 -5.09
C ARG A 94 -3.20 -6.98 -4.63
N CYS A 95 -4.27 -6.64 -3.93
CA CYS A 95 -5.29 -7.63 -3.56
C CYS A 95 -5.96 -8.22 -4.81
N PHE A 96 -6.35 -7.40 -5.77
CA PHE A 96 -6.92 -7.86 -7.04
C PHE A 96 -5.92 -8.64 -7.89
N GLU A 97 -4.65 -8.21 -7.94
CA GLU A 97 -3.59 -8.89 -8.70
C GLU A 97 -3.31 -10.30 -8.18
N ASN A 98 -3.26 -10.47 -6.85
CA ASN A 98 -2.84 -11.72 -6.20
C ASN A 98 -4.01 -12.56 -5.66
N GLY A 99 -5.25 -12.07 -5.75
CA GLY A 99 -6.41 -12.77 -5.18
C GLY A 99 -6.40 -12.75 -3.65
N TRP A 100 -5.88 -11.71 -3.01
CA TRP A 100 -5.85 -11.60 -1.56
C TRP A 100 -7.21 -11.11 -1.03
N GLY A 101 -8.02 -12.05 -0.53
CA GLY A 101 -9.35 -11.78 0.00
C GLY A 101 -10.43 -11.53 -1.06
N THR A 102 -10.09 -11.59 -2.33
CA THR A 102 -10.98 -11.42 -3.49
C THR A 102 -10.56 -12.35 -4.62
N ALA A 103 -11.35 -12.43 -5.69
CA ALA A 103 -10.91 -13.07 -6.92
C ALA A 103 -9.83 -12.22 -7.62
N VAL A 104 -8.94 -12.90 -8.38
CA VAL A 104 -7.97 -12.21 -9.23
C VAL A 104 -8.70 -11.44 -10.31
N ASP A 105 -8.41 -10.14 -10.40
CA ASP A 105 -8.96 -9.24 -11.41
C ASP A 105 -7.87 -8.26 -11.87
N ARG A 106 -7.30 -8.52 -13.06
CA ARG A 106 -6.18 -7.72 -13.60
C ARG A 106 -6.63 -6.31 -14.02
N GLU A 107 -7.86 -6.17 -14.49
CA GLU A 107 -8.40 -4.87 -14.89
C GLU A 107 -8.64 -3.98 -13.66
N ALA A 108 -9.27 -4.53 -12.62
CA ALA A 108 -9.43 -3.83 -11.35
C ALA A 108 -8.08 -3.47 -10.72
N ALA A 109 -7.09 -4.38 -10.75
CA ALA A 109 -5.74 -4.10 -10.26
C ALA A 109 -5.08 -2.93 -11.02
N CYS A 110 -5.15 -2.94 -12.36
CA CYS A 110 -4.62 -1.89 -13.22
C CYS A 110 -5.26 -0.52 -12.90
N ASN A 111 -6.58 -0.47 -12.75
CA ASN A 111 -7.30 0.74 -12.41
C ASN A 111 -6.90 1.28 -11.02
N CYS A 112 -6.78 0.40 -10.02
CA CYS A 112 -6.32 0.78 -8.68
C CYS A 112 -4.89 1.34 -8.70
N TYR A 113 -3.96 0.68 -9.42
CA TYR A 113 -2.58 1.16 -9.55
C TYR A 113 -2.51 2.50 -10.29
N ARG A 114 -3.32 2.70 -11.33
CA ARG A 114 -3.40 3.97 -12.05
C ARG A 114 -3.88 5.10 -11.14
N LEU A 115 -4.94 4.90 -10.36
CA LEU A 115 -5.46 5.89 -9.42
C LEU A 115 -4.42 6.23 -8.34
N ALA A 116 -3.75 5.23 -7.78
CA ALA A 116 -2.67 5.43 -6.82
C ALA A 116 -1.51 6.26 -7.42
N ALA A 117 -1.11 5.93 -8.66
CA ALA A 117 -0.06 6.63 -9.38
C ALA A 117 -0.42 8.09 -9.67
N GLU A 118 -1.65 8.35 -10.12
CA GLU A 118 -2.19 9.70 -10.39
C GLU A 118 -2.24 10.53 -9.10
N SER A 119 -2.53 9.90 -7.97
CA SER A 119 -2.53 10.51 -6.62
C SER A 119 -1.13 10.65 -6.01
N GLY A 120 -0.07 10.27 -6.73
CA GLY A 120 1.32 10.49 -6.33
C GLY A 120 1.97 9.36 -5.52
N ASP A 121 1.31 8.21 -5.34
CA ASP A 121 1.95 7.05 -4.71
C ASP A 121 3.01 6.43 -5.65
N PHE A 122 4.26 6.45 -5.22
CA PHE A 122 5.39 5.96 -6.02
C PHE A 122 5.34 4.44 -6.26
N ARG A 123 4.75 3.68 -5.32
CA ARG A 123 4.56 2.22 -5.47
C ARG A 123 3.47 1.94 -6.48
N GLY A 124 2.36 2.72 -6.43
CA GLY A 124 1.29 2.68 -7.43
C GLY A 124 1.82 3.01 -8.83
N ALA A 125 2.65 4.05 -8.94
CA ALA A 125 3.29 4.41 -10.22
C ALA A 125 4.19 3.28 -10.75
N HIS A 126 4.97 2.62 -9.89
CA HIS A 126 5.78 1.47 -10.26
C HIS A 126 4.93 0.29 -10.74
N ASN A 127 3.92 -0.09 -9.97
CA ASN A 127 3.05 -1.22 -10.30
C ASN A 127 2.28 -0.97 -11.58
N TYR A 128 1.74 0.24 -11.77
CA TYR A 128 1.07 0.62 -13.01
C TYR A 128 2.01 0.56 -14.22
N ALA A 129 3.26 1.02 -14.06
CA ALA A 129 4.27 0.90 -15.09
C ALA A 129 4.61 -0.55 -15.44
N CYS A 130 4.64 -1.47 -14.45
CA CYS A 130 4.81 -2.90 -14.69
C CYS A 130 3.67 -3.47 -15.53
N VAL A 131 2.41 -3.11 -15.23
CA VAL A 131 1.25 -3.53 -16.03
C VAL A 131 1.39 -3.04 -17.47
N LEU A 132 1.66 -1.74 -17.68
CA LEU A 132 1.86 -1.16 -19.02
C LEU A 132 2.99 -1.84 -19.81
N ALA A 133 4.08 -2.18 -19.13
CA ALA A 133 5.21 -2.88 -19.75
C ALA A 133 4.84 -4.31 -20.17
N ALA A 134 4.04 -5.01 -19.36
CA ALA A 134 3.52 -6.34 -19.69
C ALA A 134 2.59 -6.28 -20.91
N ASP A 135 1.75 -5.27 -21.00
CA ASP A 135 0.83 -5.03 -22.12
C ASP A 135 1.54 -4.47 -23.38
N GLY A 136 2.86 -4.27 -23.31
CA GLY A 136 3.68 -3.79 -24.42
C GLY A 136 3.70 -2.26 -24.61
N CYS A 137 3.01 -1.50 -23.75
CA CYS A 137 3.01 -0.03 -23.79
C CYS A 137 4.28 0.54 -23.14
N ILE A 138 5.45 0.29 -23.76
CA ILE A 138 6.76 0.59 -23.15
C ILE A 138 6.96 2.08 -22.93
N ALA A 139 6.55 2.94 -23.85
CA ALA A 139 6.68 4.39 -23.69
C ALA A 139 5.86 4.92 -22.48
N GLY A 140 4.66 4.39 -22.27
CA GLY A 140 3.84 4.67 -21.11
C GLY A 140 4.49 4.17 -19.82
N ALA A 141 4.98 2.93 -19.84
CA ALA A 141 5.66 2.32 -18.71
C ALA A 141 6.87 3.15 -18.24
N LEU A 142 7.73 3.56 -19.18
CA LEU A 142 8.95 4.35 -18.86
C LEU A 142 8.60 5.68 -18.17
N ARG A 143 7.56 6.38 -18.64
CA ARG A 143 7.12 7.64 -18.01
C ARG A 143 6.65 7.42 -16.56
N TRP A 144 5.94 6.31 -16.30
CA TRP A 144 5.46 6.02 -14.96
C TRP A 144 6.57 5.47 -14.04
N PHE A 145 7.52 4.69 -14.56
CA PHE A 145 8.74 4.34 -13.82
C PHE A 145 9.54 5.59 -13.42
N GLU A 146 9.70 6.55 -14.32
CA GLU A 146 10.38 7.81 -14.04
C GLU A 146 9.69 8.58 -12.90
N ARG A 147 8.37 8.75 -12.98
CA ARG A 147 7.60 9.39 -11.90
C ARG A 147 7.70 8.64 -10.58
N GLY A 148 7.58 7.32 -10.60
CA GLY A 148 7.70 6.48 -9.40
C GLY A 148 9.09 6.60 -8.77
N VAL A 149 10.14 6.52 -9.58
CA VAL A 149 11.53 6.66 -9.11
C VAL A 149 11.80 8.07 -8.56
N ALA A 150 11.28 9.12 -9.19
CA ALA A 150 11.44 10.50 -8.73
C ALA A 150 10.72 10.75 -7.39
N GLY A 151 9.52 10.18 -7.20
CA GLY A 151 8.74 10.32 -5.97
C GLY A 151 9.18 9.41 -4.82
N ALA A 152 10.00 8.40 -5.09
CA ALA A 152 10.42 7.43 -4.08
C ALA A 152 11.57 7.96 -3.20
N PRO A 153 11.57 7.68 -1.88
CA PRO A 153 12.72 7.90 -1.02
C PRO A 153 13.91 7.05 -1.49
N LEU A 154 15.15 7.50 -1.22
CA LEU A 154 16.37 6.91 -1.78
C LEU A 154 16.48 5.39 -1.63
N PRO A 155 16.19 4.77 -0.46
CA PRO A 155 16.26 3.32 -0.32
C PRO A 155 15.26 2.59 -1.25
N ALA A 156 14.03 3.07 -1.32
CA ALA A 156 12.99 2.50 -2.19
C ALA A 156 13.33 2.71 -3.68
N ARG A 157 13.85 3.88 -4.04
CA ARG A 157 14.32 4.21 -5.38
C ARG A 157 15.38 3.23 -5.86
N LEU A 158 16.40 2.98 -5.05
CA LEU A 158 17.47 2.02 -5.36
C LEU A 158 16.93 0.59 -5.52
N GLN A 159 16.02 0.19 -4.64
CA GLN A 159 15.37 -1.13 -4.71
C GLN A 159 14.56 -1.28 -6.00
N MET A 160 13.75 -0.28 -6.35
CA MET A 160 12.97 -0.28 -7.59
C MET A 160 13.88 -0.38 -8.83
N LEU A 161 14.92 0.46 -8.91
CA LEU A 161 15.85 0.44 -10.04
C LEU A 161 16.58 -0.91 -10.14
N LYS A 162 17.09 -1.46 -9.03
CA LYS A 162 17.72 -2.79 -9.00
C LYS A 162 16.77 -3.88 -9.50
N ALA A 163 15.51 -3.88 -9.08
CA ALA A 163 14.51 -4.85 -9.56
C ALA A 163 14.32 -4.76 -11.09
N LEU A 164 14.28 -3.54 -11.63
CA LEU A 164 14.07 -3.30 -13.06
C LEU A 164 15.28 -3.67 -13.94
N THR A 165 16.48 -3.86 -13.39
CA THR A 165 17.66 -4.33 -14.18
C THR A 165 17.47 -5.73 -14.76
N HIS A 166 16.57 -6.52 -14.19
CA HIS A 166 16.25 -7.88 -14.65
C HIS A 166 14.96 -7.94 -15.50
N HIS A 167 14.37 -6.78 -15.83
CA HIS A 167 13.12 -6.74 -16.58
C HIS A 167 13.31 -7.32 -18.00
N PRO A 168 12.35 -8.09 -18.56
CA PRO A 168 12.48 -8.72 -19.89
C PRO A 168 12.64 -7.71 -21.03
N ARG A 169 12.07 -6.52 -20.92
CA ARG A 169 12.18 -5.47 -21.94
C ARG A 169 13.49 -4.69 -21.82
N CYS A 170 14.31 -4.68 -22.87
CA CYS A 170 15.62 -4.02 -22.88
C CYS A 170 15.55 -2.51 -22.57
N ALA A 171 14.52 -1.81 -23.07
CA ALA A 171 14.33 -0.39 -22.79
C ALA A 171 14.13 -0.09 -21.29
N VAL A 172 13.42 -0.97 -20.58
CA VAL A 172 13.21 -0.86 -19.11
C VAL A 172 14.53 -1.13 -18.38
N ARG A 173 15.29 -2.15 -18.79
CA ARG A 173 16.63 -2.40 -18.22
C ARG A 173 17.57 -1.21 -18.43
N ALA A 174 17.59 -0.65 -19.64
CA ALA A 174 18.42 0.52 -19.94
C ALA A 174 18.04 1.75 -19.11
N PHE A 175 16.75 1.97 -18.90
CA PHE A 175 16.25 3.00 -17.98
C PHE A 175 16.78 2.78 -16.56
N ALA A 176 16.65 1.55 -16.03
CA ALA A 176 17.08 1.21 -14.68
C ALA A 176 18.58 1.41 -14.47
N MET A 177 19.40 0.99 -15.43
CA MET A 177 20.86 1.14 -15.37
C MET A 177 21.27 2.62 -15.33
N ARG A 178 20.73 3.45 -16.23
CA ARG A 178 20.99 4.91 -16.18
C ARG A 178 20.52 5.54 -14.87
N GLY A 179 19.38 5.10 -14.33
CA GLY A 179 18.88 5.56 -13.04
C GLY A 179 19.83 5.20 -11.88
N LEU A 180 20.43 4.03 -11.89
CA LEU A 180 21.40 3.61 -10.88
C LEU A 180 22.71 4.41 -10.98
N GLU A 181 23.20 4.69 -12.20
CA GLU A 181 24.39 5.50 -12.43
C GLU A 181 24.23 6.93 -11.94
N SER A 182 23.02 7.48 -12.04
CA SER A 182 22.69 8.84 -11.59
C SER A 182 22.30 8.94 -10.12
N CYS A 183 22.09 7.83 -9.42
CA CYS A 183 21.81 7.86 -7.99
C CYS A 183 23.08 8.19 -7.21
N PRO A 184 23.05 9.15 -6.27
CA PRO A 184 24.16 9.38 -5.38
C PRO A 184 24.41 8.10 -4.57
N VAL A 185 25.50 7.41 -4.87
CA VAL A 185 25.99 6.32 -4.02
C VAL A 185 26.30 6.97 -2.69
N ALA A 186 25.62 6.54 -1.62
CA ALA A 186 26.13 6.85 -0.30
C ALA A 186 27.54 6.30 -0.26
N SER A 187 28.53 7.19 -0.26
CA SER A 187 29.94 6.87 -0.06
C SER A 187 30.08 6.38 1.38
N THR A 188 29.76 5.11 1.57
CA THR A 188 30.06 4.39 2.81
C THR A 188 31.41 3.71 2.64
N ASP A 189 32.38 4.26 3.35
CA ASP A 189 33.58 3.59 3.82
C ASP A 189 34.51 2.92 2.80
N GLN A 190 35.42 3.73 2.29
CA GLN A 190 36.80 3.31 2.14
C GLN A 190 37.69 4.22 2.99
N SER A 191 37.74 3.98 4.30
CA SER A 191 38.81 4.43 5.18
C SER A 191 38.79 3.63 6.49
N ALA A 192 39.47 2.49 6.49
CA ALA A 192 40.18 1.94 7.63
C ALA A 192 41.22 0.93 7.12
#